data_080f6cc89b3a32fd1ab74273dbaa7819
#
_entry.id   080f6cc89b3a32fd1ab74273dbaa7819
#
_cell.length_a   1.000
_cell.length_b   1.000
_cell.length_c   1.000
_cell.angle_alpha   90.00
_cell.angle_beta   90.00
_cell.angle_gamma   90.00
#
_symmetry.space_group_name_H-M   'P 1'
#
loop_
_entity.id
_entity.type
_entity.pdbx_description
1 polymer ?
#
loop_
_entity_poly.entity_id
_entity_poly.type
_entity_poly.pdbx_seq_one_letter_code
_entity_poly.pdbx_strand_id
1 'polypeptide(L)'
;GKAIAHLIETAERQGDTLMVNSTPIVIRSLTKVFPQSFRDLVPVAGVIGDYAAFVVPADSKYKSFSEVVTDFKADPKSVKIAGGSARGSMDHLVAAQAFKAAGGDPKAVKYIPYDAGGKAMAGLLSGETALLSTGLSEALELERSGQVRILAMTGANRIDDAPEIPTLTEQGIDATFVNWRGFFAAPGTSKEKVAAYNATLEKMYDTPEWETVRSRNGWVEVFQPADVFYTFLEEQEGIIGNLMKELGFL
;
A
#
# COMPACT_ATOMS: atom_id res chain seq x y z
N GLY A 1 -2.26 -8.95 -12.81
CA GLY A 1 -2.44 -9.09 -14.27
C GLY A 1 -3.50 -10.11 -14.65
N LYS A 2 -3.44 -11.34 -14.11
CA LYS A 2 -4.40 -12.40 -14.48
C LYS A 2 -5.86 -12.05 -14.18
N ALA A 3 -6.14 -11.46 -13.02
CA ALA A 3 -7.51 -11.07 -12.67
C ALA A 3 -8.04 -9.96 -13.59
N ILE A 4 -7.18 -8.99 -13.94
CA ILE A 4 -7.53 -7.91 -14.86
C ILE A 4 -7.83 -8.47 -16.25
N ALA A 5 -6.94 -9.30 -16.78
CA ALA A 5 -7.13 -9.94 -18.07
C ALA A 5 -8.41 -10.77 -18.10
N HIS A 6 -8.66 -11.59 -17.07
CA HIS A 6 -9.86 -12.40 -16.97
C HIS A 6 -11.14 -11.55 -16.97
N LEU A 7 -11.17 -10.45 -16.20
CA LEU A 7 -12.33 -9.56 -16.15
C LEU A 7 -12.62 -8.91 -17.51
N ILE A 8 -11.57 -8.56 -18.26
CA ILE A 8 -11.68 -7.97 -19.61
C ILE A 8 -12.12 -9.02 -20.62
N GLU A 9 -11.47 -10.17 -20.65
CA GLU A 9 -11.73 -11.25 -21.64
C GLU A 9 -13.12 -11.87 -21.47
N THR A 10 -13.67 -11.86 -20.27
CA THR A 10 -14.98 -12.40 -19.96
C THR A 10 -16.04 -11.35 -19.66
N ALA A 11 -15.82 -10.11 -20.09
CA ALA A 11 -16.64 -8.94 -19.75
C ALA A 11 -18.16 -9.16 -19.93
N GLU A 12 -18.57 -9.83 -20.99
CA GLU A 12 -19.99 -10.13 -21.28
C GLU A 12 -20.68 -10.95 -20.19
N ARG A 13 -19.90 -11.69 -19.39
CA ARG A 13 -20.39 -12.55 -18.29
C ARG A 13 -20.14 -11.98 -16.91
N GLN A 14 -19.52 -10.79 -16.84
CA GLN A 14 -19.09 -10.17 -15.59
C GLN A 14 -19.97 -8.98 -15.16
N GLY A 15 -21.22 -8.99 -15.58
CA GLY A 15 -22.14 -7.87 -15.32
C GLY A 15 -22.38 -7.53 -13.86
N ASP A 16 -22.20 -8.47 -12.95
CA ASP A 16 -22.36 -8.31 -11.51
C ASP A 16 -21.04 -8.49 -10.72
N THR A 17 -19.91 -8.43 -11.42
CA THR A 17 -18.60 -8.64 -10.80
C THR A 17 -17.92 -7.31 -10.51
N LEU A 18 -17.46 -7.15 -9.28
CA LEU A 18 -16.54 -6.09 -8.88
C LEU A 18 -15.18 -6.67 -8.54
N MET A 19 -14.14 -6.07 -9.08
CA MET A 19 -12.75 -6.38 -8.74
C MET A 19 -12.22 -5.35 -7.75
N VAL A 20 -11.68 -5.79 -6.63
CA VAL A 20 -10.89 -4.92 -5.74
C VAL A 20 -9.47 -4.81 -6.28
N ASN A 21 -8.94 -3.60 -6.31
CA ASN A 21 -7.54 -3.36 -6.61
C ASN A 21 -7.00 -2.16 -5.81
N SER A 22 -5.72 -1.91 -5.95
CA SER A 22 -5.01 -0.90 -5.17
C SER A 22 -3.83 -0.32 -5.95
N THR A 23 -3.00 0.49 -5.32
CA THR A 23 -1.82 1.13 -5.91
C THR A 23 -0.98 0.22 -6.84
N PRO A 24 -0.76 -1.08 -6.55
CA PRO A 24 -0.01 -1.94 -7.45
C PRO A 24 -0.53 -2.03 -8.89
N ILE A 25 -1.81 -1.77 -9.16
CA ILE A 25 -2.31 -1.76 -10.56
C ILE A 25 -1.62 -0.65 -11.37
N VAL A 26 -1.37 0.50 -10.75
CA VAL A 26 -0.67 1.62 -11.37
C VAL A 26 0.82 1.31 -11.55
N ILE A 27 1.48 0.85 -10.50
CA ILE A 27 2.92 0.52 -10.52
C ILE A 27 3.24 -0.52 -11.59
N ARG A 28 2.49 -1.60 -11.62
CA ARG A 28 2.75 -2.73 -12.54
C ARG A 28 2.39 -2.42 -13.98
N SER A 29 1.44 -1.53 -14.21
CA SER A 29 1.16 -0.98 -15.54
C SER A 29 2.32 -0.11 -16.03
N LEU A 30 2.83 0.78 -15.19
CA LEU A 30 3.98 1.63 -15.50
C LEU A 30 5.25 0.83 -15.81
N THR A 31 5.51 -0.24 -15.09
CA THR A 31 6.65 -1.14 -15.32
C THR A 31 6.40 -2.15 -16.45
N LYS A 32 5.25 -2.10 -17.10
CA LYS A 32 4.87 -2.98 -18.23
C LYS A 32 4.93 -4.48 -17.88
N VAL A 33 4.69 -4.82 -16.61
CA VAL A 33 4.59 -6.23 -16.18
C VAL A 33 3.39 -6.92 -16.82
N PHE A 34 2.34 -6.14 -17.13
CA PHE A 34 1.20 -6.55 -17.96
C PHE A 34 0.78 -5.39 -18.86
N PRO A 35 0.15 -5.68 -20.01
CA PRO A 35 -0.19 -4.64 -20.99
C PRO A 35 -1.36 -3.75 -20.59
N GLN A 36 -2.24 -4.22 -19.69
CA GLN A 36 -3.45 -3.51 -19.29
C GLN A 36 -3.16 -2.43 -18.25
N SER A 37 -4.06 -1.45 -18.19
CA SER A 37 -4.09 -0.43 -17.14
C SER A 37 -5.51 -0.30 -16.56
N PHE A 38 -5.68 0.58 -15.59
CA PHE A 38 -7.01 0.91 -15.08
C PHE A 38 -7.95 1.48 -16.15
N ARG A 39 -7.40 2.01 -17.25
CA ARG A 39 -8.18 2.56 -18.38
C ARG A 39 -8.92 1.49 -19.17
N ASP A 40 -8.48 0.25 -19.08
CA ASP A 40 -9.12 -0.89 -19.75
C ASP A 40 -10.30 -1.46 -18.93
N LEU A 41 -10.54 -0.90 -17.76
CA LEU A 41 -11.61 -1.26 -16.84
C LEU A 41 -12.57 -0.08 -16.66
N VAL A 42 -13.65 -0.30 -15.94
CA VAL A 42 -14.55 0.76 -15.47
C VAL A 42 -14.26 1.03 -13.99
N PRO A 43 -13.58 2.11 -13.62
CA PRO A 43 -13.41 2.49 -12.23
C PRO A 43 -14.77 2.81 -11.59
N VAL A 44 -15.07 2.16 -10.47
CA VAL A 44 -16.36 2.32 -9.78
C VAL A 44 -16.25 3.30 -8.63
N ALA A 45 -15.34 3.06 -7.69
CA ALA A 45 -15.13 3.95 -6.56
C ALA A 45 -13.79 3.67 -5.87
N GLY A 46 -13.14 4.72 -5.38
CA GLY A 46 -12.14 4.62 -4.33
C GLY A 46 -12.83 4.55 -2.97
N VAL A 47 -12.34 3.72 -2.05
CA VAL A 47 -13.06 3.38 -0.82
C VAL A 47 -12.27 3.67 0.44
N ILE A 48 -11.01 3.25 0.50
CA ILE A 48 -10.14 3.42 1.66
C ILE A 48 -8.72 3.80 1.27
N GLY A 49 -7.99 4.33 2.24
CA GLY A 49 -6.54 4.42 2.24
C GLY A 49 -5.97 3.56 3.37
N ASP A 50 -4.88 2.87 3.09
CA ASP A 50 -4.08 2.11 4.06
C ASP A 50 -2.65 2.66 4.01
N TYR A 51 -2.18 3.24 5.10
CA TYR A 51 -0.81 3.71 5.16
C TYR A 51 0.17 2.54 5.15
N ALA A 52 1.38 2.77 4.70
CA ALA A 52 2.45 1.80 4.83
C ALA A 52 3.11 1.92 6.22
N ALA A 53 3.76 0.85 6.63
CA ALA A 53 4.45 0.77 7.90
C ALA A 53 5.79 0.04 7.77
N PHE A 54 6.72 0.41 8.65
CA PHE A 54 7.99 -0.27 8.84
C PHE A 54 7.99 -0.97 10.19
N VAL A 55 8.21 -2.26 10.17
CA VAL A 55 7.94 -3.18 11.28
C VAL A 55 9.19 -3.98 11.63
N VAL A 56 9.42 -4.18 12.91
CA VAL A 56 10.46 -5.05 13.45
C VAL A 56 9.85 -6.02 14.48
N PRO A 57 10.50 -7.16 14.78
CA PRO A 57 10.08 -7.98 15.91
C PRO A 57 10.08 -7.19 17.23
N ALA A 58 9.23 -7.55 18.17
CA ALA A 58 9.11 -6.82 19.45
C ALA A 58 10.42 -6.79 20.24
N ASP A 59 11.26 -7.83 20.11
CA ASP A 59 12.56 -7.95 20.75
C ASP A 59 13.73 -7.38 19.94
N SER A 60 13.45 -6.74 18.81
CA SER A 60 14.48 -6.08 17.99
C SER A 60 15.27 -5.03 18.77
N LYS A 61 16.55 -4.89 18.42
CA LYS A 61 17.41 -3.82 18.91
C LYS A 61 16.90 -2.42 18.51
N TYR A 62 16.18 -2.33 17.41
CA TYR A 62 15.67 -1.05 16.90
C TYR A 62 14.45 -0.58 17.69
N LYS A 63 14.54 0.67 18.19
CA LYS A 63 13.45 1.36 18.91
C LYS A 63 12.83 2.50 18.08
N SER A 64 13.52 2.94 17.04
CA SER A 64 13.06 3.98 16.12
C SER A 64 13.49 3.66 14.68
N PHE A 65 12.80 4.27 13.71
CA PHE A 65 13.22 4.15 12.31
C PHE A 65 14.57 4.83 12.05
N SER A 66 14.88 5.89 12.81
CA SER A 66 16.16 6.59 12.72
C SER A 66 17.36 5.69 13.03
N GLU A 67 17.23 4.75 13.97
CA GLU A 67 18.27 3.77 14.27
C GLU A 67 18.49 2.79 13.09
N VAL A 68 17.41 2.39 12.42
CA VAL A 68 17.51 1.58 11.18
C VAL A 68 18.23 2.35 10.08
N VAL A 69 17.92 3.63 9.91
CA VAL A 69 18.59 4.51 8.95
C VAL A 69 20.07 4.60 9.22
N THR A 70 20.47 4.72 10.47
CA THR A 70 21.89 4.77 10.87
C THR A 70 22.63 3.51 10.42
N ASP A 71 22.09 2.33 10.73
CA ASP A 71 22.70 1.06 10.31
C ASP A 71 22.69 0.91 8.77
N PHE A 72 21.61 1.30 8.11
CA PHE A 72 21.52 1.28 6.65
C PHE A 72 22.60 2.16 5.99
N LYS A 73 22.84 3.36 6.50
CA LYS A 73 23.87 4.25 5.95
C LYS A 73 25.28 3.71 6.16
N ALA A 74 25.51 3.01 7.27
CA ALA A 74 26.80 2.39 7.57
C ALA A 74 27.06 1.17 6.67
N ASP A 75 26.06 0.29 6.53
CA ASP A 75 26.10 -0.89 5.64
C ASP A 75 24.66 -1.26 5.21
N PRO A 76 24.23 -0.86 4.00
CA PRO A 76 22.90 -1.18 3.50
C PRO A 76 22.58 -2.68 3.45
N LYS A 77 23.59 -3.53 3.27
CA LYS A 77 23.41 -4.99 3.21
C LYS A 77 23.09 -5.61 4.56
N SER A 78 23.41 -4.93 5.66
CA SER A 78 23.08 -5.38 7.01
C SER A 78 21.60 -5.27 7.33
N VAL A 79 20.85 -4.44 6.60
CA VAL A 79 19.40 -4.22 6.79
C VAL A 79 18.65 -4.91 5.66
N LYS A 80 18.34 -6.19 5.81
CA LYS A 80 17.47 -6.92 4.88
C LYS A 80 16.02 -6.55 5.15
N ILE A 81 15.30 -6.12 4.10
CA ILE A 81 13.94 -5.61 4.19
C ILE A 81 12.99 -6.57 3.48
N ALA A 82 12.06 -7.16 4.24
CA ALA A 82 11.01 -8.00 3.68
C ALA A 82 9.87 -7.15 3.12
N GLY A 83 9.17 -7.67 2.13
CA GLY A 83 7.89 -7.17 1.68
C GLY A 83 7.10 -8.24 0.96
N GLY A 84 5.78 -8.13 0.99
CA GLY A 84 4.85 -9.10 0.40
C GLY A 84 4.52 -8.85 -1.07
N SER A 85 5.28 -8.00 -1.74
CA SER A 85 5.12 -7.69 -3.16
C SER A 85 6.42 -7.89 -3.93
N ALA A 86 6.32 -7.97 -5.26
CA ALA A 86 7.48 -8.19 -6.12
C ALA A 86 8.51 -7.05 -5.99
N ARG A 87 9.76 -7.35 -6.30
CA ARG A 87 10.81 -6.32 -6.43
C ARG A 87 10.38 -5.26 -7.44
N GLY A 88 10.57 -3.98 -7.09
CA GLY A 88 10.12 -2.85 -7.91
C GLY A 88 8.63 -2.55 -7.79
N SER A 89 7.88 -3.26 -6.95
CA SER A 89 6.50 -2.96 -6.62
C SER A 89 6.37 -2.17 -5.30
N MET A 90 5.16 -2.08 -4.75
CA MET A 90 4.80 -1.11 -3.71
C MET A 90 5.70 -1.15 -2.47
N ASP A 91 5.89 -2.31 -1.84
CA ASP A 91 6.63 -2.37 -0.57
C ASP A 91 8.11 -2.00 -0.74
N HIS A 92 8.70 -2.36 -1.89
CA HIS A 92 10.05 -1.94 -2.26
C HIS A 92 10.11 -0.43 -2.54
N LEU A 93 9.15 0.10 -3.29
CA LEU A 93 9.06 1.53 -3.62
C LEU A 93 8.96 2.39 -2.36
N VAL A 94 8.11 2.01 -1.42
CA VAL A 94 7.92 2.72 -0.14
C VAL A 94 9.19 2.69 0.70
N ALA A 95 9.86 1.54 0.79
CA ALA A 95 11.14 1.44 1.49
C ALA A 95 12.21 2.34 0.85
N ALA A 96 12.36 2.29 -0.47
CA ALA A 96 13.31 3.12 -1.20
C ALA A 96 13.04 4.62 -1.01
N GLN A 97 11.77 5.03 -1.04
CA GLN A 97 11.35 6.40 -0.77
C GLN A 97 11.76 6.86 0.64
N ALA A 98 11.50 6.04 1.65
CA ALA A 98 11.81 6.38 3.04
C ALA A 98 13.32 6.51 3.27
N PHE A 99 14.11 5.57 2.77
CA PHE A 99 15.58 5.64 2.92
C PHE A 99 16.19 6.80 2.13
N LYS A 100 15.68 7.12 0.93
CA LYS A 100 16.09 8.30 0.18
C LYS A 100 15.79 9.58 0.94
N ALA A 101 14.58 9.73 1.47
CA ALA A 101 14.18 10.89 2.26
C ALA A 101 15.02 11.06 3.53
N ALA A 102 15.54 9.95 4.06
CA ALA A 102 16.48 9.94 5.20
C ALA A 102 17.95 10.19 4.80
N GLY A 103 18.23 10.44 3.51
CA GLY A 103 19.57 10.72 3.00
C GLY A 103 20.39 9.49 2.61
N GLY A 104 19.76 8.31 2.50
CA GLY A 104 20.38 7.09 2.00
C GLY A 104 20.26 6.92 0.49
N ASP A 105 20.95 5.91 -0.06
CA ASP A 105 20.82 5.55 -1.48
C ASP A 105 19.64 4.58 -1.66
N PRO A 106 18.58 4.99 -2.38
CA PRO A 106 17.40 4.13 -2.61
C PRO A 106 17.73 2.85 -3.38
N LYS A 107 18.77 2.87 -4.22
CA LYS A 107 19.21 1.71 -5.01
C LYS A 107 19.95 0.66 -4.16
N ALA A 108 20.45 1.07 -3.00
CA ALA A 108 21.15 0.18 -2.08
C ALA A 108 20.21 -0.65 -1.19
N VAL A 109 18.91 -0.42 -1.23
CA VAL A 109 17.92 -1.14 -0.44
C VAL A 109 17.96 -2.65 -0.74
N LYS A 110 18.28 -3.45 0.26
CA LYS A 110 18.32 -4.91 0.18
C LYS A 110 16.91 -5.48 0.40
N TYR A 111 16.10 -5.43 -0.63
CA TYR A 111 14.72 -5.89 -0.61
C TYR A 111 14.59 -7.39 -0.90
N ILE A 112 13.88 -8.11 -0.04
CA ILE A 112 13.59 -9.53 -0.16
C ILE A 112 12.09 -9.70 -0.41
N PRO A 113 11.68 -10.06 -1.63
CA PRO A 113 10.27 -10.24 -1.96
C PRO A 113 9.75 -11.59 -1.46
N TYR A 114 8.54 -11.55 -0.89
CA TYR A 114 7.73 -12.72 -0.55
C TYR A 114 6.43 -12.70 -1.36
N ASP A 115 5.76 -13.84 -1.50
CA ASP A 115 4.53 -13.95 -2.31
C ASP A 115 3.32 -13.22 -1.72
N ALA A 116 3.35 -12.90 -0.44
CA ALA A 116 2.28 -12.19 0.26
C ALA A 116 2.78 -11.61 1.59
N GLY A 117 2.02 -10.65 2.15
CA GLY A 117 2.34 -9.98 3.41
C GLY A 117 2.53 -10.94 4.59
N GLY A 118 1.69 -11.97 4.71
CA GLY A 118 1.82 -12.96 5.78
C GLY A 118 3.12 -13.77 5.71
N LYS A 119 3.60 -14.11 4.50
CA LYS A 119 4.89 -14.78 4.32
C LYS A 119 6.06 -13.84 4.62
N ALA A 120 5.96 -12.58 4.26
CA ALA A 120 6.95 -11.56 4.60
C ALA A 120 7.05 -11.34 6.12
N MET A 121 5.90 -11.30 6.80
CA MET A 121 5.84 -11.24 8.27
C MET A 121 6.50 -12.47 8.92
N ALA A 122 6.25 -13.66 8.39
CA ALA A 122 6.92 -14.87 8.87
C ALA A 122 8.44 -14.81 8.68
N GLY A 123 8.92 -14.29 7.56
CA GLY A 123 10.34 -14.04 7.30
C GLY A 123 10.96 -13.06 8.30
N LEU A 124 10.22 -12.02 8.68
CA LEU A 124 10.65 -11.10 9.73
C LEU A 124 10.75 -11.80 11.09
N LEU A 125 9.70 -12.48 11.51
CA LEU A 125 9.62 -13.12 12.83
C LEU A 125 10.60 -14.27 12.99
N SER A 126 10.99 -14.94 11.90
CA SER A 126 12.02 -15.98 11.92
C SER A 126 13.46 -15.43 11.97
N GLY A 127 13.64 -14.12 11.82
CA GLY A 127 14.96 -13.48 11.78
C GLY A 127 15.67 -13.54 10.43
N GLU A 128 15.00 -13.98 9.37
CA GLU A 128 15.54 -13.99 8.01
C GLU A 128 15.77 -12.56 7.48
N THR A 129 14.91 -11.64 7.89
CA THR A 129 15.01 -10.21 7.58
C THR A 129 14.98 -9.37 8.86
N ALA A 130 15.52 -8.15 8.80
CA ALA A 130 15.61 -7.25 9.95
C ALA A 130 14.45 -6.27 10.04
N LEU A 131 13.84 -5.95 8.91
CA LEU A 131 12.77 -4.95 8.77
C LEU A 131 11.73 -5.49 7.80
N LEU A 132 10.47 -5.13 8.02
CA LEU A 132 9.36 -5.41 7.10
C LEU A 132 8.76 -4.09 6.63
N SER A 133 8.60 -3.93 5.32
CA SER A 133 7.80 -2.90 4.68
C SER A 133 6.46 -3.52 4.28
N THR A 134 5.37 -3.04 4.87
CA THR A 134 4.04 -3.62 4.67
C THR A 134 2.94 -2.57 4.88
N GLY A 135 1.68 -2.94 4.69
CA GLY A 135 0.55 -2.10 5.06
C GLY A 135 0.38 -2.02 6.57
N LEU A 136 0.03 -0.84 7.08
CA LEU A 136 -0.22 -0.64 8.52
C LEU A 136 -1.28 -1.61 9.03
N SER A 137 -2.35 -1.85 8.27
CA SER A 137 -3.42 -2.77 8.62
C SER A 137 -2.96 -4.20 8.88
N GLU A 138 -1.91 -4.64 8.20
CA GLU A 138 -1.36 -5.99 8.34
C GLU A 138 -0.54 -6.17 9.63
N ALA A 139 -0.03 -5.09 10.19
CA ALA A 139 0.84 -5.10 11.37
C ALA A 139 0.13 -4.72 12.68
N LEU A 140 -0.98 -3.99 12.62
CA LEU A 140 -1.62 -3.41 13.80
C LEU A 140 -2.02 -4.42 14.86
N GLU A 141 -2.61 -5.54 14.48
CA GLU A 141 -3.05 -6.56 15.43
C GLU A 141 -1.86 -7.22 16.13
N LEU A 142 -0.78 -7.45 15.39
CA LEU A 142 0.47 -8.01 15.93
C LEU A 142 1.21 -7.02 16.82
N GLU A 143 1.14 -5.73 16.52
CA GLU A 143 1.63 -4.66 17.40
C GLU A 143 0.85 -4.65 18.72
N ARG A 144 -0.49 -4.65 18.64
CA ARG A 144 -1.37 -4.65 19.81
C ARG A 144 -1.20 -5.88 20.69
N SER A 145 -0.87 -7.03 20.09
CA SER A 145 -0.57 -8.29 20.81
C SER A 145 0.88 -8.39 21.31
N GLY A 146 1.73 -7.40 21.03
CA GLY A 146 3.11 -7.36 21.50
C GLY A 146 4.07 -8.27 20.73
N GLN A 147 3.72 -8.74 19.53
CA GLN A 147 4.58 -9.61 18.74
C GLN A 147 5.56 -8.83 17.87
N VAL A 148 5.18 -7.64 17.45
CA VAL A 148 6.01 -6.74 16.62
C VAL A 148 6.00 -5.33 17.20
N ARG A 149 6.91 -4.51 16.69
CA ARG A 149 6.94 -3.06 16.92
C ARG A 149 6.89 -2.35 15.58
N ILE A 150 5.92 -1.45 15.42
CA ILE A 150 5.84 -0.57 14.25
C ILE A 150 6.70 0.65 14.54
N LEU A 151 7.80 0.80 13.83
CA LEU A 151 8.75 1.90 14.02
C LEU A 151 8.27 3.22 13.42
N ALA A 152 7.55 3.14 12.32
CA ALA A 152 6.98 4.30 11.64
C ALA A 152 5.87 3.91 10.68
N MET A 153 4.97 4.85 10.44
CA MET A 153 3.96 4.76 9.40
C MET A 153 4.06 5.97 8.46
N THR A 154 3.47 5.86 7.28
CA THR A 154 3.67 6.81 6.18
C THR A 154 2.60 7.89 6.04
N GLY A 155 1.77 8.07 7.05
CA GLY A 155 0.84 9.20 7.11
C GLY A 155 1.56 10.51 7.45
N ALA A 156 1.00 11.64 7.01
CA ALA A 156 1.50 12.96 7.42
C ALA A 156 1.31 13.19 8.93
N ASN A 157 0.25 12.62 9.50
CA ASN A 157 -0.07 12.65 10.92
C ASN A 157 -0.36 11.23 11.41
N ARG A 158 -0.27 11.02 12.72
CA ARG A 158 -0.73 9.78 13.36
C ARG A 158 -2.23 9.60 13.14
N ILE A 159 -2.69 8.35 13.09
CA ILE A 159 -4.13 8.05 12.99
C ILE A 159 -4.75 7.93 14.38
N ASP A 160 -6.02 8.32 14.50
CA ASP A 160 -6.75 8.30 15.80
C ASP A 160 -6.90 6.88 16.36
N ASP A 161 -7.02 5.88 15.48
CA ASP A 161 -7.18 4.46 15.87
C ASP A 161 -5.89 3.83 16.42
N ALA A 162 -4.73 4.45 16.19
CA ALA A 162 -3.42 3.99 16.66
C ALA A 162 -2.51 5.19 16.96
N PRO A 163 -2.84 6.02 17.95
CA PRO A 163 -2.13 7.26 18.25
C PRO A 163 -0.70 7.02 18.78
N GLU A 164 -0.40 5.80 19.19
CA GLU A 164 0.94 5.38 19.64
C GLU A 164 1.93 5.13 18.50
N ILE A 165 1.47 4.97 17.26
CA ILE A 165 2.34 4.68 16.12
C ILE A 165 2.90 5.98 15.55
N PRO A 166 4.23 6.18 15.57
CA PRO A 166 4.84 7.40 15.05
C PRO A 166 4.86 7.43 13.52
N THR A 167 4.92 8.64 12.97
CA THR A 167 5.08 8.84 11.52
C THR A 167 6.56 8.97 11.15
N LEU A 168 6.90 8.75 9.86
CA LEU A 168 8.21 9.12 9.33
C LEU A 168 8.46 10.62 9.44
N THR A 169 7.45 11.43 9.17
CA THR A 169 7.53 12.89 9.18
C THR A 169 7.95 13.43 10.55
N GLU A 170 7.37 12.93 11.64
CA GLU A 170 7.75 13.37 13.01
C GLU A 170 9.16 12.93 13.40
N GLN A 171 9.74 11.95 12.71
CA GLN A 171 11.14 11.52 12.87
C GLN A 171 12.11 12.26 11.93
N GLY A 172 11.65 13.33 11.27
CA GLY A 172 12.47 14.15 10.38
C GLY A 172 12.64 13.56 8.98
N ILE A 173 11.85 12.56 8.60
CA ILE A 173 11.93 11.91 7.29
C ILE A 173 10.72 12.34 6.47
N ASP A 174 10.95 13.19 5.47
CA ASP A 174 9.90 13.74 4.60
C ASP A 174 9.49 12.73 3.52
N ALA A 175 8.73 11.75 3.95
CA ALA A 175 8.14 10.73 3.07
C ALA A 175 6.75 10.37 3.54
N THR A 176 5.77 10.45 2.64
CA THR A 176 4.40 10.05 2.86
C THR A 176 3.94 9.13 1.75
N PHE A 177 3.12 8.17 2.09
CA PHE A 177 2.55 7.23 1.12
C PHE A 177 1.22 6.69 1.63
N VAL A 178 0.25 6.52 0.73
CA VAL A 178 -1.01 5.85 1.03
C VAL A 178 -1.31 4.83 -0.06
N ASN A 179 -1.63 3.61 0.35
CA ASN A 179 -2.15 2.59 -0.54
C ASN A 179 -3.68 2.70 -0.55
N TRP A 180 -4.23 3.23 -1.62
CA TRP A 180 -5.67 3.26 -1.81
C TRP A 180 -6.19 1.87 -2.20
N ARG A 181 -7.44 1.58 -1.84
CA ARG A 181 -8.21 0.44 -2.38
C ARG A 181 -9.49 0.95 -3.00
N GLY A 182 -9.85 0.36 -4.13
CA GLY A 182 -11.03 0.73 -4.88
C GLY A 182 -11.61 -0.44 -5.66
N PHE A 183 -12.81 -0.23 -6.18
CA PHE A 183 -13.52 -1.18 -6.99
C PHE A 183 -13.50 -0.82 -8.46
N PHE A 184 -13.39 -1.85 -9.29
CA PHE A 184 -13.41 -1.78 -10.74
C PHE A 184 -14.43 -2.79 -11.27
N ALA A 185 -15.12 -2.41 -12.33
CA ALA A 185 -16.04 -3.27 -13.06
C ALA A 185 -15.48 -3.60 -14.45
N ALA A 186 -16.07 -4.60 -15.10
CA ALA A 186 -15.71 -5.01 -16.46
C ALA A 186 -15.98 -3.88 -17.48
N PRO A 187 -15.23 -3.85 -18.59
CA PRO A 187 -15.54 -2.94 -19.69
C PRO A 187 -17.00 -3.09 -20.14
N GLY A 188 -17.65 -1.98 -20.46
CA GLY A 188 -19.05 -1.97 -20.89
C GLY A 188 -20.07 -1.90 -19.77
N THR A 189 -19.65 -1.92 -18.49
CA THR A 189 -20.57 -1.70 -17.35
C THR A 189 -21.23 -0.32 -17.48
N SER A 190 -22.55 -0.27 -17.35
CA SER A 190 -23.33 0.95 -17.56
C SER A 190 -23.12 1.99 -16.46
N LYS A 191 -23.32 3.26 -16.81
CA LYS A 191 -23.25 4.37 -15.84
C LYS A 191 -24.30 4.23 -14.75
N GLU A 192 -25.48 3.73 -15.07
CA GLU A 192 -26.56 3.45 -14.11
C GLU A 192 -26.15 2.42 -13.08
N LYS A 193 -25.47 1.36 -13.51
CA LYS A 193 -24.97 0.31 -12.62
C LYS A 193 -23.86 0.84 -11.72
N VAL A 194 -22.94 1.62 -12.25
CA VAL A 194 -21.87 2.28 -11.47
C VAL A 194 -22.48 3.22 -10.42
N ALA A 195 -23.50 4.01 -10.79
CA ALA A 195 -24.21 4.88 -9.85
C ALA A 195 -24.87 4.10 -8.71
N ALA A 196 -25.48 2.94 -9.02
CA ALA A 196 -26.08 2.06 -8.02
C ALA A 196 -25.03 1.49 -7.04
N TYR A 197 -23.87 1.08 -7.53
CA TYR A 197 -22.76 0.67 -6.68
C TYR A 197 -22.27 1.80 -5.77
N ASN A 198 -22.12 3.00 -6.30
CA ASN A 198 -21.69 4.17 -5.52
C ASN A 198 -22.69 4.49 -4.41
N ALA A 199 -23.99 4.45 -4.70
CA ALA A 199 -25.04 4.67 -3.70
C ALA A 199 -25.01 3.62 -2.58
N THR A 200 -24.74 2.36 -2.91
CA THR A 200 -24.60 1.28 -1.93
C THR A 200 -23.34 1.49 -1.05
N LEU A 201 -22.23 1.86 -1.64
CA LEU A 201 -20.98 2.13 -0.91
C LEU A 201 -21.13 3.34 0.04
N GLU A 202 -21.79 4.42 -0.38
CA GLU A 202 -22.06 5.56 0.50
C GLU A 202 -22.85 5.14 1.75
N LYS A 203 -23.89 4.31 1.59
CA LYS A 203 -24.65 3.80 2.74
C LYS A 203 -23.83 2.92 3.67
N MET A 204 -22.83 2.21 3.13
CA MET A 204 -21.93 1.37 3.94
C MET A 204 -21.21 2.19 5.00
N TYR A 205 -20.75 3.39 4.66
CA TYR A 205 -19.99 4.25 5.59
C TYR A 205 -20.79 4.67 6.83
N ASP A 206 -22.12 4.67 6.75
CA ASP A 206 -23.00 5.01 7.86
C ASP A 206 -23.32 3.82 8.78
N THR A 207 -22.76 2.64 8.52
CA THR A 207 -23.03 1.43 9.28
C THR A 207 -22.03 1.21 10.42
N PRO A 208 -22.46 0.73 11.60
CA PRO A 208 -21.58 0.36 12.70
C PRO A 208 -20.59 -0.75 12.33
N GLU A 209 -21.01 -1.67 11.47
CA GLU A 209 -20.17 -2.78 10.98
C GLU A 209 -18.97 -2.25 10.19
N TRP A 210 -19.20 -1.26 9.34
CA TRP A 210 -18.11 -0.60 8.61
C TRP A 210 -17.12 0.05 9.57
N GLU A 211 -17.58 0.84 10.51
CA GLU A 211 -16.72 1.52 11.47
C GLU A 211 -15.89 0.53 12.29
N THR A 212 -16.48 -0.60 12.69
CA THR A 212 -15.77 -1.66 13.39
C THR A 212 -14.64 -2.24 12.57
N VAL A 213 -14.88 -2.53 11.28
CA VAL A 213 -13.87 -3.08 10.38
C VAL A 213 -12.80 -2.03 10.06
N ARG A 214 -13.22 -0.81 9.76
CA ARG A 214 -12.32 0.30 9.42
C ARG A 214 -11.33 0.58 10.56
N SER A 215 -11.84 0.82 11.76
CA SER A 215 -11.02 1.17 12.91
C SER A 215 -10.06 0.05 13.34
N ARG A 216 -10.54 -1.19 13.31
CA ARG A 216 -9.70 -2.37 13.61
C ARG A 216 -8.50 -2.48 12.70
N ASN A 217 -8.65 -2.11 11.41
CA ASN A 217 -7.58 -2.16 10.43
C ASN A 217 -6.79 -0.84 10.33
N GLY A 218 -7.20 0.22 11.02
CA GLY A 218 -6.56 1.52 10.91
C GLY A 218 -6.68 2.15 9.51
N TRP A 219 -7.71 1.78 8.76
CA TRP A 219 -7.96 2.37 7.44
C TRP A 219 -8.52 3.78 7.58
N VAL A 220 -8.17 4.65 6.63
CA VAL A 220 -8.78 5.96 6.49
C VAL A 220 -9.86 5.90 5.41
N GLU A 221 -10.98 6.57 5.67
CA GLU A 221 -12.05 6.70 4.69
C GLU A 221 -11.64 7.68 3.60
N VAL A 222 -11.74 7.23 2.35
CA VAL A 222 -11.52 8.07 1.19
C VAL A 222 -12.54 7.65 0.14
N PHE A 223 -13.80 8.08 0.31
CA PHE A 223 -14.82 7.80 -0.70
C PHE A 223 -14.64 8.73 -1.90
N GLN A 224 -14.41 8.12 -3.05
CA GLN A 224 -14.28 8.79 -4.34
C GLN A 224 -15.25 8.12 -5.32
N PRO A 225 -16.37 8.75 -5.69
CA PRO A 225 -17.25 8.23 -6.74
C PRO A 225 -16.53 8.13 -8.08
N ALA A 226 -17.10 7.42 -9.03
CA ALA A 226 -16.44 6.96 -10.25
C ALA A 226 -15.63 7.99 -11.02
N ASP A 227 -16.18 9.18 -11.27
CA ASP A 227 -15.52 10.26 -12.00
C ASP A 227 -14.35 10.88 -11.21
N VAL A 228 -14.54 11.09 -9.92
CA VAL A 228 -13.48 11.57 -9.00
C VAL A 228 -12.38 10.52 -8.87
N PHE A 229 -12.76 9.25 -8.77
CA PHE A 229 -11.81 8.16 -8.69
C PHE A 229 -10.96 8.01 -9.96
N TYR A 230 -11.55 8.17 -11.13
CA TYR A 230 -10.81 8.14 -12.40
C TYR A 230 -9.75 9.25 -12.46
N THR A 231 -10.11 10.48 -12.14
CA THR A 231 -9.18 11.62 -12.08
C THR A 231 -8.05 11.36 -11.07
N PHE A 232 -8.40 10.85 -9.89
CA PHE A 232 -7.42 10.45 -8.88
C PHE A 232 -6.43 9.40 -9.42
N LEU A 233 -6.90 8.39 -10.15
CA LEU A 233 -6.03 7.36 -10.74
C LEU A 233 -5.05 7.95 -11.76
N GLU A 234 -5.48 8.91 -12.57
CA GLU A 234 -4.60 9.62 -13.51
C GLU A 234 -3.52 10.43 -12.77
N GLU A 235 -3.90 11.13 -11.71
CA GLU A 235 -2.96 11.87 -10.86
C GLU A 235 -1.96 10.93 -10.18
N GLN A 236 -2.43 9.80 -9.66
CA GLN A 236 -1.58 8.78 -9.04
C GLN A 236 -0.57 8.20 -10.03
N GLU A 237 -0.97 7.95 -11.26
CA GLU A 237 -0.07 7.48 -12.31
C GLU A 237 1.08 8.46 -12.55
N GLY A 238 0.80 9.76 -12.57
CA GLY A 238 1.81 10.81 -12.70
C GLY A 238 2.75 10.89 -11.50
N ILE A 239 2.19 10.93 -10.30
CA ILE A 239 2.96 11.03 -9.04
C ILE A 239 3.86 9.80 -8.84
N ILE A 240 3.30 8.61 -8.98
CA ILE A 240 4.03 7.34 -8.82
C ILE A 240 5.08 7.19 -9.92
N GLY A 241 4.74 7.51 -11.16
CA GLY A 241 5.69 7.46 -12.28
C GLY A 241 6.91 8.36 -12.05
N ASN A 242 6.71 9.58 -11.58
CA ASN A 242 7.79 10.50 -11.25
C ASN A 242 8.64 9.97 -10.09
N LEU A 243 8.00 9.50 -9.02
CA LEU A 243 8.69 8.90 -7.89
C LEU A 243 9.54 7.69 -8.31
N MET A 244 9.00 6.81 -9.14
CA MET A 244 9.72 5.64 -9.65
C MET A 244 10.94 6.02 -10.48
N LYS A 245 10.85 7.07 -11.31
CA LYS A 245 11.99 7.60 -12.06
C LYS A 245 13.08 8.15 -11.12
N GLU A 246 12.68 8.93 -10.12
CA GLU A 246 13.61 9.47 -9.12
C GLU A 246 14.34 8.38 -8.35
N LEU A 247 13.67 7.27 -8.07
CA LEU A 247 14.22 6.13 -7.34
C LEU A 247 14.97 5.14 -8.24
N GLY A 248 14.91 5.32 -9.56
CA GLY A 248 15.60 4.46 -10.55
C GLY A 248 14.87 3.14 -10.83
N PHE A 249 13.54 3.11 -10.69
CA PHE A 249 12.69 1.98 -11.07
C PHE A 249 12.12 2.08 -12.50
N LEU A 250 12.14 3.28 -13.09
CA LEU A 250 11.79 3.56 -14.49
C LEU A 250 12.89 4.34 -15.18
#